data_1778eaadd04743d849844bba80d51a97
#
_entry.id   1778eaadd04743d849844bba80d51a97
#
_cell.length_a   1.000
_cell.length_b   1.000
_cell.length_c   1.000
_cell.angle_alpha   90.00
_cell.angle_beta   90.00
_cell.angle_gamma   90.00
#
_symmetry.space_group_name_H-M   'P 1'
#
loop_
_entity.id
_entity.type
_entity.pdbx_description
1 polymer ?
#
loop_
_entity_poly.entity_id
_entity_poly.type
_entity_poly.pdbx_seq_one_letter_code
_entity_poly.pdbx_strand_id
1 'polypeptide(L)'
;ISCWNYKGAILSSAFRAPVFLITYLAASESLKLAFAAALVQFIFRFLFAGMTGYVIQAFRKVEPAWKASASILVVVPAVSHLVEYLVSVGFVYFTATANLTDKAIVRSVCFSIFSSLFVLFIMRRNVLIVGESESRSIFSDIRKMPALVFEFIMFLPNEIAAMVRSRKILAVLVSFA
;
A
#
# COMPACT_ATOMS: atom_id res chain seq x y z
N ILE A 1 -9.03 1.40 20.31
CA ILE A 1 -9.14 1.06 18.89
C ILE A 1 -8.91 2.31 18.00
N SER A 2 -8.45 3.41 18.60
CA SER A 2 -8.14 4.66 17.87
C SER A 2 -6.92 4.55 16.92
N CYS A 3 -6.17 3.45 17.00
CA CYS A 3 -4.93 3.25 16.25
C CYS A 3 -5.09 2.37 15.00
N TRP A 4 -6.28 2.31 14.41
CA TRP A 4 -6.58 1.46 13.27
C TRP A 4 -7.44 2.17 12.22
N ASN A 5 -6.96 2.24 10.99
CA ASN A 5 -7.67 2.88 9.89
C ASN A 5 -8.52 1.87 9.12
N TYR A 6 -9.79 1.74 9.51
CA TYR A 6 -10.74 0.80 8.90
C TYR A 6 -11.00 1.07 7.41
N LYS A 7 -10.95 2.34 6.98
CA LYS A 7 -11.17 2.70 5.58
C LYS A 7 -10.05 2.18 4.69
N GLY A 8 -8.80 2.36 5.13
CA GLY A 8 -7.62 1.81 4.45
C GLY A 8 -7.63 0.28 4.46
N ALA A 9 -8.06 -0.33 5.58
CA ALA A 9 -8.18 -1.78 5.71
C ALA A 9 -9.19 -2.37 4.70
N ILE A 10 -10.40 -1.83 4.64
CA ILE A 10 -11.45 -2.29 3.71
C ILE A 10 -10.98 -2.15 2.27
N LEU A 11 -10.46 -0.98 1.90
CA LEU A 11 -10.07 -0.70 0.52
C LEU A 11 -8.90 -1.61 0.09
N SER A 12 -7.86 -1.73 0.92
CA SER A 12 -6.71 -2.58 0.61
C SER A 12 -7.08 -4.06 0.45
N SER A 13 -7.90 -4.59 1.35
CA SER A 13 -8.32 -6.00 1.29
C SER A 13 -9.25 -6.28 0.10
N ALA A 14 -10.19 -5.38 -0.19
CA ALA A 14 -11.11 -5.51 -1.31
C ALA A 14 -10.39 -5.53 -2.68
N PHE A 15 -9.27 -4.82 -2.81
CA PHE A 15 -8.48 -4.84 -4.05
C PHE A 15 -7.53 -6.03 -4.15
N ARG A 16 -6.91 -6.44 -3.06
CA ARG A 16 -5.86 -7.47 -3.12
C ARG A 16 -6.35 -8.91 -3.06
N ALA A 17 -7.41 -9.19 -2.32
CA ALA A 17 -7.95 -10.55 -2.22
C ALA A 17 -8.37 -11.14 -3.59
N PRO A 18 -9.06 -10.40 -4.48
CA PRO A 18 -9.35 -10.88 -5.84
C PRO A 18 -8.11 -11.16 -6.68
N VAL A 19 -7.03 -10.39 -6.50
CA VAL A 19 -5.77 -10.62 -7.23
C VAL A 19 -5.18 -11.99 -6.87
N PHE A 20 -5.18 -12.35 -5.58
CA PHE A 20 -4.73 -13.66 -5.14
C PHE A 20 -5.63 -14.78 -5.65
N LEU A 21 -6.95 -14.60 -5.56
CA LEU A 21 -7.92 -15.57 -6.12
C LEU A 21 -7.61 -15.86 -7.60
N ILE A 22 -7.50 -14.82 -8.41
CA ILE A 22 -7.21 -14.94 -9.84
C ILE A 22 -5.84 -15.59 -10.08
N THR A 23 -4.82 -15.24 -9.29
CA THR A 23 -3.47 -15.79 -9.43
C THR A 23 -3.45 -17.30 -9.19
N TYR A 24 -4.12 -17.80 -8.16
CA TYR A 24 -4.20 -19.23 -7.87
C TYR A 24 -5.04 -19.98 -8.93
N LEU A 25 -6.16 -19.40 -9.37
CA LEU A 25 -6.94 -19.97 -10.46
C LEU A 25 -6.17 -20.04 -11.79
N ALA A 26 -5.39 -19.01 -12.10
CA ALA A 26 -4.55 -18.99 -13.31
C ALA A 26 -3.37 -19.99 -13.22
N ALA A 27 -2.96 -20.38 -12.02
CA ALA A 27 -1.98 -21.44 -11.79
C ALA A 27 -2.60 -22.85 -11.81
N SER A 28 -3.88 -22.99 -12.21
CA SER A 28 -4.62 -24.26 -12.28
C SER A 28 -4.78 -24.96 -10.93
N GLU A 29 -4.73 -24.19 -9.85
CA GLU A 29 -4.98 -24.71 -8.51
C GLU A 29 -6.48 -24.96 -8.26
N SER A 30 -6.79 -25.80 -7.29
CA SER A 30 -8.19 -26.11 -6.97
C SER A 30 -8.94 -24.86 -6.47
N LEU A 31 -10.23 -24.77 -6.79
CA LEU A 31 -11.09 -23.66 -6.36
C LEU A 31 -11.08 -23.46 -4.83
N LYS A 32 -11.05 -24.57 -4.07
CA LYS A 32 -10.97 -24.53 -2.61
C LYS A 32 -9.68 -23.87 -2.12
N LEU A 33 -8.55 -24.22 -2.72
CA LEU A 33 -7.24 -23.65 -2.39
C LEU A 33 -7.15 -22.17 -2.79
N ALA A 34 -7.67 -21.81 -3.96
CA ALA A 34 -7.71 -20.43 -4.43
C ALA A 34 -8.55 -19.55 -3.48
N PHE A 35 -9.70 -20.02 -3.02
CA PHE A 35 -10.52 -19.31 -2.02
C PHE A 35 -9.84 -19.24 -0.66
N ALA A 36 -9.19 -20.33 -0.20
CA ALA A 36 -8.45 -20.32 1.06
C ALA A 36 -7.30 -19.29 1.03
N ALA A 37 -6.52 -19.27 -0.05
CA ALA A 37 -5.46 -18.28 -0.25
C ALA A 37 -5.99 -16.84 -0.27
N ALA A 38 -7.08 -16.59 -0.99
CA ALA A 38 -7.72 -15.28 -1.05
C ALA A 38 -8.24 -14.84 0.33
N LEU A 39 -8.83 -15.75 1.11
CA LEU A 39 -9.32 -15.48 2.45
C LEU A 39 -8.18 -15.14 3.42
N VAL A 40 -7.10 -15.92 3.41
CA VAL A 40 -5.90 -15.66 4.23
C VAL A 40 -5.34 -14.28 3.91
N GLN A 41 -5.21 -13.95 2.63
CA GLN A 41 -4.73 -12.64 2.21
C GLN A 41 -5.71 -11.52 2.56
N PHE A 42 -7.01 -11.76 2.49
CA PHE A 42 -8.02 -10.77 2.90
C PHE A 42 -7.87 -10.44 4.38
N ILE A 43 -7.81 -11.45 5.25
CA ILE A 43 -7.68 -11.27 6.70
C ILE A 43 -6.36 -10.57 7.03
N PHE A 44 -5.26 -11.05 6.47
CA PHE A 44 -3.95 -10.44 6.66
C PHE A 44 -3.95 -8.97 6.25
N ARG A 45 -4.44 -8.67 5.05
CA ARG A 45 -4.47 -7.30 4.54
C ARG A 45 -5.42 -6.40 5.32
N PHE A 46 -6.56 -6.93 5.75
CA PHE A 46 -7.51 -6.18 6.56
C PHE A 46 -6.89 -5.72 7.88
N LEU A 47 -6.22 -6.62 8.58
CA LEU A 47 -5.55 -6.32 9.84
C LEU A 47 -4.35 -5.39 9.63
N PHE A 48 -3.48 -5.76 8.71
CA PHE A 48 -2.21 -5.07 8.51
C PHE A 48 -2.39 -3.70 7.86
N ALA A 49 -3.26 -3.57 6.86
CA ALA A 49 -3.51 -2.29 6.20
C ALA A 49 -4.21 -1.27 7.10
N GLY A 50 -4.99 -1.73 8.07
CA GLY A 50 -5.55 -0.83 9.10
C GLY A 50 -4.47 -0.20 9.97
N MET A 51 -3.48 -1.00 10.38
CA MET A 51 -2.33 -0.52 11.16
C MET A 51 -1.42 0.40 10.33
N THR A 52 -1.02 -0.03 9.14
CA THR A 52 -0.17 0.78 8.26
C THR A 52 -0.86 2.06 7.79
N GLY A 53 -2.16 1.99 7.53
CA GLY A 53 -2.98 3.16 7.21
C GLY A 53 -3.00 4.19 8.33
N TYR A 54 -3.05 3.74 9.60
CA TYR A 54 -2.93 4.63 10.76
C TYR A 54 -1.54 5.29 10.83
N VAL A 55 -0.47 4.52 10.62
CA VAL A 55 0.90 5.05 10.58
C VAL A 55 1.03 6.10 9.47
N ILE A 56 0.55 5.81 8.25
CA ILE A 56 0.59 6.77 7.14
C ILE A 56 -0.23 8.03 7.48
N GLN A 57 -1.39 7.88 8.14
CA GLN A 57 -2.20 9.01 8.58
C GLN A 57 -1.45 9.89 9.59
N ALA A 58 -0.70 9.31 10.53
CA ALA A 58 0.11 10.07 11.47
C ALA A 58 1.22 10.89 10.79
N PHE A 59 1.81 10.36 9.72
CA PHE A 59 2.83 11.05 8.94
C PHE A 59 2.28 12.09 7.96
N ARG A 60 0.97 12.16 7.71
CA ARG A 60 0.39 13.07 6.72
C ARG A 60 0.63 14.56 7.01
N LYS A 61 0.79 14.92 8.28
CA LYS A 61 1.04 16.30 8.75
C LYS A 61 2.52 16.60 9.00
N VAL A 62 3.41 15.64 8.82
CA VAL A 62 4.85 15.83 9.06
C VAL A 62 5.45 16.70 7.95
N GLU A 63 6.16 17.74 8.38
CA GLU A 63 6.93 18.61 7.51
C GLU A 63 8.44 18.49 7.83
N PRO A 64 9.31 18.59 6.83
CA PRO A 64 8.98 18.74 5.41
C PRO A 64 8.45 17.43 4.79
N ALA A 65 7.60 17.58 3.77
CA ALA A 65 6.86 16.47 3.13
C ALA A 65 7.73 15.30 2.69
N TRP A 66 8.97 15.57 2.24
CA TRP A 66 9.90 14.53 1.77
C TRP A 66 10.34 13.56 2.89
N LYS A 67 10.46 14.04 4.14
CA LYS A 67 10.81 13.16 5.27
C LYS A 67 9.69 12.14 5.54
N ALA A 68 8.43 12.60 5.52
CA ALA A 68 7.28 11.71 5.65
C ALA A 68 7.26 10.69 4.51
N SER A 69 7.45 11.14 3.26
CA SER A 69 7.46 10.27 2.09
C SER A 69 8.59 9.24 2.15
N ALA A 70 9.82 9.63 2.49
CA ALA A 70 10.96 8.73 2.60
C ALA A 70 10.74 7.68 3.71
N SER A 71 10.26 8.08 4.88
CA SER A 71 9.98 7.16 5.98
C SER A 71 8.90 6.14 5.59
N ILE A 72 7.81 6.58 4.96
CA ILE A 72 6.73 5.69 4.54
C ILE A 72 7.16 4.77 3.41
N LEU A 73 7.96 5.26 2.46
CA LEU A 73 8.47 4.47 1.34
C LEU A 73 9.38 3.31 1.77
N VAL A 74 10.12 3.47 2.84
CA VAL A 74 11.06 2.46 3.33
C VAL A 74 10.41 1.58 4.39
N VAL A 75 9.88 2.18 5.46
CA VAL A 75 9.43 1.45 6.64
C VAL A 75 8.16 0.64 6.34
N VAL A 76 7.16 1.26 5.72
CA VAL A 76 5.87 0.58 5.51
C VAL A 76 6.00 -0.60 4.53
N PRO A 77 6.63 -0.50 3.35
CA PRO A 77 6.86 -1.65 2.50
C PRO A 77 7.76 -2.71 3.13
N ALA A 78 8.86 -2.34 3.79
CA ALA A 78 9.78 -3.30 4.40
C ALA A 78 9.05 -4.17 5.44
N VAL A 79 8.33 -3.58 6.37
CA VAL A 79 7.56 -4.31 7.39
C VAL A 79 6.43 -5.11 6.74
N SER A 80 5.70 -4.50 5.78
CA SER A 80 4.60 -5.17 5.07
C SER A 80 5.07 -6.43 4.36
N HIS A 81 6.19 -6.37 3.65
CA HIS A 81 6.69 -7.51 2.87
C HIS A 81 7.34 -8.57 3.74
N LEU A 82 7.99 -8.18 4.84
CA LEU A 82 8.48 -9.15 5.81
C LEU A 82 7.34 -9.98 6.38
N VAL A 83 6.26 -9.33 6.82
CA VAL A 83 5.10 -10.05 7.38
C VAL A 83 4.36 -10.85 6.30
N GLU A 84 4.19 -10.29 5.09
CA GLU A 84 3.60 -11.00 3.96
C GLU A 84 4.38 -12.26 3.58
N TYR A 85 5.71 -12.17 3.58
CA TYR A 85 6.59 -13.32 3.35
C TYR A 85 6.39 -14.40 4.42
N LEU A 86 6.38 -14.03 5.70
CA LEU A 86 6.17 -14.98 6.79
C LEU A 86 4.78 -15.67 6.71
N VAL A 87 3.73 -14.91 6.38
CA VAL A 87 2.38 -15.47 6.17
C VAL A 87 2.35 -16.42 4.98
N SER A 88 3.01 -16.07 3.88
CA SER A 88 3.07 -16.90 2.66
C SER A 88 3.86 -18.18 2.89
N VAL A 89 4.99 -18.11 3.58
CA VAL A 89 5.77 -19.31 3.96
C VAL A 89 4.95 -20.23 4.86
N GLY A 90 4.25 -19.67 5.85
CA GLY A 90 3.34 -20.43 6.70
C GLY A 90 2.24 -21.12 5.89
N PHE A 91 1.60 -20.40 4.96
CA PHE A 91 0.56 -20.97 4.11
C PHE A 91 1.06 -22.13 3.25
N VAL A 92 2.22 -21.96 2.60
CA VAL A 92 2.88 -23.02 1.79
C VAL A 92 3.22 -24.24 2.65
N TYR A 93 3.71 -24.03 3.86
CA TYR A 93 4.04 -25.11 4.79
C TYR A 93 2.80 -25.95 5.17
N PHE A 94 1.67 -25.29 5.45
CA PHE A 94 0.42 -25.99 5.84
C PHE A 94 -0.33 -26.61 4.67
N THR A 95 -0.16 -26.09 3.45
CA THR A 95 -0.93 -26.55 2.28
C THR A 95 -0.12 -27.45 1.35
N ALA A 96 1.20 -27.59 1.58
CA ALA A 96 2.15 -28.31 0.72
C ALA A 96 2.07 -27.90 -0.76
N THR A 97 1.75 -26.61 -1.03
CA THR A 97 1.62 -26.07 -2.38
C THR A 97 2.98 -25.68 -2.95
N ALA A 98 3.06 -25.59 -4.30
CA ALA A 98 4.27 -25.11 -4.96
C ALA A 98 4.58 -23.65 -4.59
N ASN A 99 5.87 -23.33 -4.46
CA ASN A 99 6.32 -22.02 -4.03
C ASN A 99 6.17 -21.00 -5.17
N LEU A 100 5.04 -20.28 -5.20
CA LEU A 100 4.76 -19.17 -6.13
C LEU A 100 5.32 -17.83 -5.61
N THR A 101 6.07 -17.88 -4.50
CA THR A 101 6.38 -16.72 -3.66
C THR A 101 7.32 -15.71 -4.33
N ASP A 102 8.38 -16.16 -5.02
CA ASP A 102 9.47 -15.26 -5.41
C ASP A 102 9.08 -14.22 -6.47
N LYS A 103 8.38 -14.65 -7.53
CA LYS A 103 7.92 -13.70 -8.57
C LYS A 103 6.79 -12.78 -8.09
N ALA A 104 5.97 -13.28 -7.16
CA ALA A 104 4.89 -12.51 -6.57
C ALA A 104 5.43 -11.40 -5.64
N ILE A 105 6.52 -11.65 -4.90
CA ILE A 105 7.12 -10.67 -3.98
C ILE A 105 7.60 -9.44 -4.73
N VAL A 106 8.36 -9.58 -5.82
CA VAL A 106 8.89 -8.42 -6.56
C VAL A 106 7.76 -7.53 -7.07
N ARG A 107 6.70 -8.11 -7.63
CA ARG A 107 5.51 -7.36 -8.06
C ARG A 107 4.81 -6.68 -6.88
N SER A 108 4.72 -7.37 -5.76
CA SER A 108 4.11 -6.85 -4.54
C SER A 108 4.89 -5.67 -3.96
N VAL A 109 6.23 -5.69 -3.99
CA VAL A 109 7.09 -4.58 -3.54
C VAL A 109 6.84 -3.33 -4.36
N CYS A 110 6.93 -3.41 -5.69
CA CYS A 110 6.67 -2.27 -6.57
C CYS A 110 5.26 -1.68 -6.33
N PHE A 111 4.24 -2.56 -6.29
CA PHE A 111 2.88 -2.13 -6.03
C PHE A 111 2.71 -1.46 -4.66
N SER A 112 3.41 -1.95 -3.62
CA SER A 112 3.34 -1.40 -2.28
C SER A 112 3.97 -0.01 -2.19
N ILE A 113 5.06 0.24 -2.90
CA ILE A 113 5.69 1.57 -2.98
C ILE A 113 4.69 2.58 -3.56
N PHE A 114 4.13 2.30 -4.74
CA PHE A 114 3.14 3.16 -5.36
C PHE A 114 1.89 3.34 -4.50
N SER A 115 1.39 2.26 -3.94
CA SER A 115 0.21 2.28 -3.07
C SER A 115 0.43 3.12 -1.81
N SER A 116 1.59 3.01 -1.17
CA SER A 116 1.91 3.78 0.04
C SER A 116 2.02 5.27 -0.25
N LEU A 117 2.64 5.65 -1.37
CA LEU A 117 2.70 7.04 -1.83
C LEU A 117 1.31 7.57 -2.17
N PHE A 118 0.51 6.79 -2.88
CA PHE A 118 -0.86 7.17 -3.20
C PHE A 118 -1.70 7.38 -1.94
N VAL A 119 -1.61 6.46 -0.96
CA VAL A 119 -2.32 6.58 0.31
C VAL A 119 -1.88 7.83 1.07
N LEU A 120 -0.59 8.12 1.16
CA LEU A 120 -0.11 9.36 1.77
C LEU A 120 -0.64 10.61 1.04
N PHE A 121 -0.61 10.60 -0.30
CA PHE A 121 -1.10 11.68 -1.14
C PHE A 121 -2.59 11.98 -0.89
N ILE A 122 -3.44 10.95 -0.84
CA ILE A 122 -4.89 11.13 -0.59
C ILE A 122 -5.19 11.50 0.86
N MET A 123 -4.43 10.96 1.83
CA MET A 123 -4.59 11.32 3.24
C MET A 123 -4.18 12.76 3.53
N ARG A 124 -3.21 13.32 2.81
CA ARG A 124 -2.89 14.76 2.86
C ARG A 124 -4.03 15.63 2.35
N ARG A 125 -4.95 15.09 1.53
CA ARG A 125 -6.19 15.74 1.07
C ARG A 125 -7.42 15.42 1.93
N ASN A 126 -7.21 14.92 3.15
CA ASN A 126 -8.26 14.52 4.09
C ASN A 126 -9.22 13.45 3.54
N VAL A 127 -8.67 12.50 2.75
CA VAL A 127 -9.40 11.34 2.23
C VAL A 127 -8.86 10.07 2.89
N LEU A 128 -9.72 9.13 3.22
CA LEU A 128 -9.42 7.90 3.98
C LEU A 128 -8.85 8.12 5.39
N ILE A 129 -9.06 9.28 5.99
CA ILE A 129 -8.69 9.54 7.39
C ILE A 129 -9.78 9.06 8.34
N VAL A 130 -9.38 8.67 9.54
CA VAL A 130 -10.27 8.16 10.60
C VAL A 130 -9.97 8.86 11.91
N GLY A 131 -11.01 9.13 12.70
CA GLY A 131 -10.87 9.68 14.06
C GLY A 131 -10.49 11.15 14.15
N GLU A 132 -10.52 11.90 13.05
CA GLU A 132 -10.27 13.35 13.02
C GLU A 132 -11.53 14.11 12.58
N SER A 133 -11.58 15.41 12.85
CA SER A 133 -12.73 16.26 12.52
C SER A 133 -13.04 16.31 11.03
N GLU A 134 -12.00 16.20 10.19
CA GLU A 134 -12.14 16.19 8.74
C GLU A 134 -12.53 14.82 8.16
N SER A 135 -12.67 13.78 9.02
CA SER A 135 -13.06 12.44 8.57
C SER A 135 -14.46 12.44 7.95
N ARG A 136 -14.56 11.89 6.74
CA ARG A 136 -15.82 11.77 5.98
C ARG A 136 -16.30 10.33 5.95
N SER A 137 -17.47 10.07 5.35
CA SER A 137 -17.92 8.69 5.13
C SER A 137 -17.04 7.99 4.08
N ILE A 138 -16.90 6.67 4.19
CA ILE A 138 -16.12 5.87 3.22
C ILE A 138 -16.66 6.00 1.80
N PHE A 139 -17.99 6.11 1.62
CA PHE A 139 -18.61 6.29 0.30
C PHE A 139 -18.25 7.64 -0.33
N SER A 140 -18.21 8.72 0.48
CA SER A 140 -17.75 10.02 0.02
C SER A 140 -16.29 9.99 -0.41
N ASP A 141 -15.45 9.25 0.32
CA ASP A 141 -14.04 9.08 0.01
C ASP A 141 -13.85 8.28 -1.29
N ILE A 142 -14.58 7.16 -1.46
CA ILE A 142 -14.53 6.32 -2.67
C ILE A 142 -14.95 7.12 -3.92
N ARG A 143 -15.99 7.95 -3.80
CA ARG A 143 -16.46 8.77 -4.94
C ARG A 143 -15.40 9.74 -5.45
N LYS A 144 -14.46 10.16 -4.61
CA LYS A 144 -13.35 11.05 -4.99
C LYS A 144 -12.15 10.31 -5.59
N MET A 145 -12.07 8.98 -5.41
CA MET A 145 -10.91 8.19 -5.84
C MET A 145 -10.55 8.35 -7.32
N PRO A 146 -11.48 8.33 -8.29
CA PRO A 146 -11.12 8.46 -9.69
C PRO A 146 -10.38 9.77 -10.00
N ALA A 147 -10.86 10.90 -9.45
CA ALA A 147 -10.21 12.19 -9.61
C ALA A 147 -8.83 12.23 -8.95
N LEU A 148 -8.72 11.66 -7.74
CA LEU A 148 -7.45 11.62 -6.99
C LEU A 148 -6.42 10.70 -7.64
N VAL A 149 -6.84 9.61 -8.26
CA VAL A 149 -5.95 8.74 -9.08
C VAL A 149 -5.39 9.53 -10.25
N PHE A 150 -6.25 10.24 -10.97
CA PHE A 150 -5.83 11.08 -12.09
C PHE A 150 -4.86 12.19 -11.64
N GLU A 151 -5.19 12.91 -10.56
CA GLU A 151 -4.30 13.92 -9.99
C GLU A 151 -2.94 13.33 -9.57
N PHE A 152 -2.92 12.14 -8.96
CA PHE A 152 -1.69 11.47 -8.54
C PHE A 152 -0.81 11.09 -9.74
N ILE A 153 -1.42 10.57 -10.80
CA ILE A 153 -0.71 10.23 -12.03
C ILE A 153 -0.09 11.48 -12.66
N MET A 154 -0.80 12.60 -12.65
CA MET A 154 -0.31 13.87 -13.18
C MET A 154 0.71 14.56 -12.26
N PHE A 155 0.59 14.34 -10.94
CA PHE A 155 1.50 14.91 -9.94
C PHE A 155 2.92 14.35 -10.07
N LEU A 156 3.08 13.03 -10.22
CA LEU A 156 4.39 12.38 -10.29
C LEU A 156 5.30 12.94 -11.40
N PRO A 157 4.87 13.06 -12.66
CA PRO A 157 5.69 13.66 -13.72
C PRO A 157 6.05 15.13 -13.45
N ASN A 158 5.11 15.90 -12.88
CA ASN A 158 5.32 17.30 -12.58
C ASN A 158 6.36 17.51 -11.48
N GLU A 159 6.31 16.70 -10.40
CA GLU A 159 7.30 16.74 -9.33
C GLU A 159 8.68 16.29 -9.80
N ILE A 160 8.75 15.22 -10.60
CA ILE A 160 10.01 14.76 -11.21
C ILE A 160 10.59 15.87 -12.11
N ALA A 161 9.77 16.48 -12.95
CA ALA A 161 10.19 17.59 -13.82
C ALA A 161 10.66 18.81 -13.01
N ALA A 162 9.99 19.14 -11.91
CA ALA A 162 10.39 20.21 -11.00
C ALA A 162 11.72 19.92 -10.29
N MET A 163 11.92 18.66 -9.83
CA MET A 163 13.18 18.20 -9.23
C MET A 163 14.34 18.30 -10.24
N VAL A 164 14.15 17.80 -11.45
CA VAL A 164 15.17 17.88 -12.53
C VAL A 164 15.50 19.33 -12.85
N ARG A 165 14.47 20.18 -13.00
CA ARG A 165 14.64 21.60 -13.33
C ARG A 165 15.33 22.39 -12.21
N SER A 166 15.11 22.04 -10.95
CA SER A 166 15.68 22.73 -9.80
C SER A 166 17.15 22.39 -9.49
N ARG A 167 17.76 21.44 -10.22
CA ARG A 167 19.10 20.89 -9.98
C ARG A 167 19.33 20.35 -8.55
N LYS A 168 18.28 20.20 -7.75
CA LYS A 168 18.39 19.71 -6.37
C LYS A 168 18.86 18.25 -6.30
N ILE A 169 18.63 17.48 -7.35
CA ILE A 169 19.14 16.09 -7.45
C ILE A 169 20.68 16.08 -7.45
N LEU A 170 21.32 17.00 -8.18
CA LEU A 170 22.78 17.08 -8.19
C LEU A 170 23.36 17.46 -6.83
N ALA A 171 22.70 18.37 -6.10
CA ALA A 171 23.13 18.79 -4.78
C ALA A 171 23.00 17.65 -3.75
N VAL A 172 21.96 16.82 -3.84
CA VAL A 172 21.77 15.63 -2.99
C VAL A 172 22.82 14.55 -3.32
N LEU A 173 23.06 14.27 -4.59
CA LEU A 173 24.06 13.28 -5.01
C LEU A 173 25.49 13.72 -4.63
N VAL A 174 25.82 15.00 -4.73
CA VAL A 174 27.12 15.55 -4.33
C VAL A 174 27.29 15.57 -2.80
N SER A 175 26.22 15.63 -2.01
CA SER A 175 26.31 15.56 -0.55
C SER A 175 26.50 14.14 0.00
N PHE A 176 26.35 13.09 -0.84
CA PHE A 176 26.60 11.69 -0.50
C PHE A 176 27.92 11.14 -1.08
N ALA A 177 28.65 11.94 -1.87
CA ALA A 177 29.98 11.64 -2.36
C ALA A 177 31.06 12.29 -1.51
#